data_30311e336bde38bbd9e6e62d46593b1f
#
_entry.id   30311e336bde38bbd9e6e62d46593b1f
#
_cell.length_a   1.000
_cell.length_b   1.000
_cell.length_c   1.000
_cell.angle_alpha   90.00
_cell.angle_beta   90.00
_cell.angle_gamma   90.00
#
_symmetry.space_group_name_H-M   'P 1'
#
loop_
_entity.id
_entity.type
_entity.pdbx_description
1 polymer ?
#
loop_
_entity_poly.entity_id
_entity_poly.type
_entity_poly.pdbx_seq_one_letter_code
_entity_poly.pdbx_strand_id
1 'polypeptide(L)'
;MRTSGRAVIIDASSSGASGDKFLGALIDLGGSPKSLDKVARVVEDNLPGASHVHVKATRVERGEISAQLIEVRSEEKVSKRKASDLQSSAVKCAKELDLSEWGTAFVKSVLDTLSSAESRVHGHSVKEVELHELGSADTLVDIVGTAYLADELELSGARWWCGPVGVGTGVTEFSGRTYPNPAPAVAEILRSHKFPMKTSNIQFELTTPTGAAIAVNLADGKAGEIPIITPHKIGYGAGAKNLDEIANILRLTIGELSGTDHAHDEVVVLETNLDDVSGEVIGRAVERLMEAGARDVSITPVFMKKNRPGQLISVISDKTKSEHLAELLME
;
A
#
# COMPACT_ATOMS: atom_id res chain seq x y z
N MET A 1 14.85 13.53 17.46
CA MET A 1 13.42 13.38 17.79
C MET A 1 13.14 11.91 17.89
N ARG A 2 12.59 11.41 19.00
CA ARG A 2 12.16 10.02 19.12
C ARG A 2 11.00 9.84 18.14
N THR A 3 11.17 9.02 17.11
CA THR A 3 10.05 8.55 16.29
C THR A 3 9.05 7.92 17.23
N SER A 4 7.83 8.43 17.27
CA SER A 4 6.75 7.83 18.06
C SER A 4 6.65 6.36 17.64
N GLY A 5 6.55 5.43 18.60
CA GLY A 5 6.34 4.01 18.32
C GLY A 5 4.94 3.73 17.74
N ARG A 6 4.23 4.78 17.29
CA ARG A 6 2.88 4.71 16.73
C ARG A 6 2.91 4.13 15.33
N ALA A 7 2.15 3.07 15.14
CA ALA A 7 1.99 2.36 13.89
C ALA A 7 0.56 2.49 13.38
N VAL A 8 0.40 2.58 12.06
CA VAL A 8 -0.90 2.46 11.38
C VAL A 8 -0.81 1.31 10.39
N ILE A 9 -1.72 0.35 10.51
CA ILE A 9 -1.82 -0.77 9.57
C ILE A 9 -3.03 -0.58 8.69
N ILE A 10 -2.82 -0.62 7.39
CA ILE A 10 -3.84 -0.59 6.36
C ILE A 10 -4.13 -2.04 5.95
N ASP A 11 -5.35 -2.50 6.22
CA ASP A 11 -5.84 -3.78 5.73
C ASP A 11 -6.84 -3.57 4.59
N ALA A 12 -6.33 -3.70 3.39
CA ALA A 12 -7.05 -3.62 2.12
C ALA A 12 -7.04 -4.97 1.38
N SER A 13 -6.66 -6.06 2.06
CA SER A 13 -6.36 -7.34 1.42
C SER A 13 -7.58 -8.10 0.88
N SER A 14 -8.75 -7.86 1.44
CA SER A 14 -9.98 -8.56 1.07
C SER A 14 -10.82 -7.78 0.06
N SER A 15 -11.10 -6.52 0.34
CA SER A 15 -12.02 -5.69 -0.45
C SER A 15 -11.37 -4.50 -1.12
N GLY A 16 -10.04 -4.47 -1.18
CA GLY A 16 -9.29 -3.44 -1.88
C GLY A 16 -9.33 -2.07 -1.20
N ALA A 17 -8.92 -1.05 -1.95
CA ALA A 17 -8.74 0.31 -1.48
C ALA A 17 -9.39 1.32 -2.43
N SER A 18 -10.09 2.32 -1.89
CA SER A 18 -10.59 3.49 -2.59
C SER A 18 -10.52 4.71 -1.67
N GLY A 19 -10.55 5.91 -2.22
CA GLY A 19 -10.36 7.12 -1.43
C GLY A 19 -11.46 7.31 -0.39
N ASP A 20 -12.71 7.08 -0.76
CA ASP A 20 -13.87 7.09 0.13
C ASP A 20 -13.70 6.16 1.35
N LYS A 21 -13.13 4.96 1.13
CA LYS A 21 -12.83 4.02 2.22
C LYS A 21 -11.75 4.55 3.16
N PHE A 22 -10.70 5.20 2.65
CA PHE A 22 -9.69 5.83 3.49
C PHE A 22 -10.29 6.94 4.34
N LEU A 23 -11.06 7.84 3.73
CA LEU A 23 -11.77 8.90 4.44
C LEU A 23 -12.70 8.33 5.51
N GLY A 24 -13.50 7.33 5.14
CA GLY A 24 -14.40 6.64 6.07
C GLY A 24 -13.67 6.03 7.26
N ALA A 25 -12.59 5.31 7.02
CA ALA A 25 -11.82 4.70 8.09
C ALA A 25 -11.16 5.74 9.03
N LEU A 26 -10.68 6.86 8.49
CA LEU A 26 -10.13 7.96 9.28
C LEU A 26 -11.22 8.66 10.13
N ILE A 27 -12.41 8.86 9.58
CA ILE A 27 -13.55 9.37 10.35
C ILE A 27 -13.93 8.39 11.47
N ASP A 28 -13.96 7.10 11.19
CA ASP A 28 -14.28 6.07 12.18
C ASP A 28 -13.23 5.95 13.30
N LEU A 29 -11.97 6.29 13.01
CA LEU A 29 -10.88 6.40 14.00
C LEU A 29 -11.04 7.62 14.94
N GLY A 30 -11.93 8.55 14.61
CA GLY A 30 -12.21 9.74 15.42
C GLY A 30 -11.97 11.07 14.73
N GLY A 31 -11.69 11.06 13.42
CA GLY A 31 -11.67 12.27 12.60
C GLY A 31 -13.05 12.92 12.56
N SER A 32 -13.11 14.24 12.43
CA SER A 32 -14.36 14.98 12.45
C SER A 32 -15.02 15.01 11.05
N PRO A 33 -16.29 14.62 10.89
CA PRO A 33 -17.02 14.83 9.63
C PRO A 33 -17.03 16.30 9.18
N LYS A 34 -17.03 17.24 10.12
CA LYS A 34 -16.97 18.69 9.81
C LYS A 34 -15.65 19.09 9.14
N SER A 35 -14.59 18.33 9.38
CA SER A 35 -13.30 18.53 8.71
C SER A 35 -13.40 18.25 7.22
N LEU A 36 -14.20 17.27 6.82
CA LEU A 36 -14.49 17.00 5.41
C LEU A 36 -15.32 18.09 4.76
N ASP A 37 -16.25 18.73 5.50
CA ASP A 37 -16.99 19.90 4.98
C ASP A 37 -16.04 21.08 4.70
N LYS A 38 -15.00 21.25 5.52
CA LYS A 38 -13.95 22.26 5.29
C LYS A 38 -13.13 21.92 4.04
N VAL A 39 -12.70 20.66 3.91
CA VAL A 39 -11.96 20.17 2.74
C VAL A 39 -12.77 20.36 1.47
N ALA A 40 -14.06 20.00 1.47
CA ALA A 40 -14.95 20.15 0.32
C ALA A 40 -15.04 21.61 -0.16
N ARG A 41 -15.21 22.56 0.76
CA ARG A 41 -15.24 24.00 0.44
C ARG A 41 -13.92 24.47 -0.16
N VAL A 42 -12.81 24.12 0.47
CA VAL A 42 -11.48 24.52 -0.03
C VAL A 42 -11.19 23.92 -1.39
N VAL A 43 -11.62 22.69 -1.65
CA VAL A 43 -11.52 22.05 -2.99
C VAL A 43 -12.40 22.81 -4.00
N GLU A 44 -13.65 23.16 -3.66
CA GLU A 44 -14.53 23.93 -4.52
C GLU A 44 -13.91 25.29 -4.90
N ASP A 45 -13.37 26.02 -3.93
CA ASP A 45 -12.77 27.33 -4.13
C ASP A 45 -11.49 27.28 -4.99
N ASN A 46 -10.74 26.17 -4.96
CA ASN A 46 -9.44 26.05 -5.61
C ASN A 46 -9.41 25.17 -6.86
N LEU A 47 -10.52 24.45 -7.19
CA LEU A 47 -10.59 23.57 -8.36
C LEU A 47 -11.46 24.20 -9.46
N PRO A 48 -10.88 24.83 -10.49
CA PRO A 48 -11.64 25.48 -11.54
C PRO A 48 -12.60 24.52 -12.24
N GLY A 49 -13.88 24.91 -12.35
CA GLY A 49 -14.91 24.15 -13.00
C GLY A 49 -15.61 23.12 -12.11
N ALA A 50 -15.21 22.95 -10.86
CA ALA A 50 -15.99 22.25 -9.85
C ALA A 50 -16.91 23.24 -9.11
N SER A 51 -18.09 22.79 -8.72
CA SER A 51 -19.04 23.55 -7.92
C SER A 51 -19.96 22.60 -7.14
N HIS A 52 -20.58 23.10 -6.07
CA HIS A 52 -21.48 22.34 -5.20
C HIS A 52 -20.78 21.06 -4.66
N VAL A 53 -19.54 21.23 -4.20
CA VAL A 53 -18.79 20.10 -3.62
C VAL A 53 -19.29 19.83 -2.21
N HIS A 54 -19.96 18.70 -2.02
CA HIS A 54 -20.51 18.28 -0.74
C HIS A 54 -20.00 16.91 -0.35
N VAL A 55 -19.66 16.73 0.92
CA VAL A 55 -19.25 15.46 1.49
C VAL A 55 -20.27 15.04 2.55
N LYS A 56 -20.72 13.80 2.46
CA LYS A 56 -21.63 13.22 3.44
C LYS A 56 -21.00 11.99 4.06
N ALA A 57 -20.86 11.98 5.39
CA ALA A 57 -20.47 10.83 6.16
C ALA A 57 -21.70 10.14 6.75
N THR A 58 -21.84 8.83 6.54
CA THR A 58 -23.00 8.05 6.99
C THR A 58 -22.55 6.73 7.57
N ARG A 59 -23.04 6.35 8.75
CA ARG A 59 -22.83 5.04 9.32
C ARG A 59 -23.65 4.00 8.57
N VAL A 60 -23.00 2.97 8.06
CA VAL A 60 -23.62 1.88 7.30
C VAL A 60 -23.13 0.53 7.79
N GLU A 61 -23.79 -0.54 7.35
CA GLU A 61 -23.37 -1.91 7.59
C GLU A 61 -22.88 -2.53 6.28
N ARG A 62 -21.77 -3.25 6.35
CA ARG A 62 -21.21 -4.04 5.25
C ARG A 62 -20.78 -5.41 5.79
N GLY A 63 -21.47 -6.47 5.39
CA GLY A 63 -21.20 -7.82 5.91
C GLY A 63 -21.26 -7.88 7.43
N GLU A 64 -22.31 -7.30 8.05
CA GLU A 64 -22.52 -7.22 9.49
C GLU A 64 -21.49 -6.36 10.26
N ILE A 65 -20.61 -5.65 9.55
CA ILE A 65 -19.63 -4.73 10.15
C ILE A 65 -20.12 -3.30 10.01
N SER A 66 -20.22 -2.59 11.13
CA SER A 66 -20.51 -1.15 11.15
C SER A 66 -19.31 -0.36 10.65
N ALA A 67 -19.48 0.43 9.61
CA ALA A 67 -18.42 1.19 8.95
C ALA A 67 -18.92 2.58 8.54
N GLN A 68 -17.98 3.47 8.23
CA GLN A 68 -18.29 4.83 7.78
C GLN A 68 -18.22 4.91 6.26
N LEU A 69 -19.35 5.25 5.63
CA LEU A 69 -19.43 5.53 4.20
C LEU A 69 -19.25 7.04 3.97
N ILE A 70 -18.40 7.39 3.04
CA ILE A 70 -18.23 8.77 2.56
C ILE A 70 -18.76 8.85 1.13
N GLU A 71 -19.63 9.82 0.91
CA GLU A 71 -20.14 10.17 -0.42
C GLU A 71 -19.70 11.59 -0.75
N VAL A 72 -18.96 11.75 -1.82
CA VAL A 72 -18.61 13.06 -2.39
C VAL A 72 -19.53 13.32 -3.57
N ARG A 73 -20.14 14.52 -3.63
CA ARG A 73 -20.97 14.97 -4.74
C ARG A 73 -20.48 16.32 -5.21
N SER A 74 -20.35 16.49 -6.51
CA SER A 74 -19.94 17.74 -7.13
C SER A 74 -20.60 17.91 -8.49
N GLU A 75 -20.69 19.15 -8.94
CA GLU A 75 -21.02 19.47 -10.33
C GLU A 75 -19.75 19.84 -11.06
N GLU A 76 -19.46 19.13 -12.14
CA GLU A 76 -18.26 19.32 -12.96
C GLU A 76 -18.61 20.01 -14.28
N LYS A 77 -18.11 21.21 -14.51
CA LYS A 77 -18.26 21.94 -15.77
C LYS A 77 -17.22 21.53 -16.83
N VAL A 78 -16.20 20.79 -16.42
CA VAL A 78 -15.12 20.30 -17.28
C VAL A 78 -15.04 18.79 -17.17
N SER A 79 -14.89 18.11 -18.30
CA SER A 79 -14.80 16.64 -18.34
C SER A 79 -13.37 16.10 -18.20
N LYS A 80 -12.38 17.00 -18.26
CA LYS A 80 -10.96 16.67 -18.21
C LYS A 80 -10.17 17.82 -17.61
N ARG A 81 -9.11 17.49 -16.88
CA ARG A 81 -8.12 18.44 -16.37
C ARG A 81 -6.72 17.95 -16.65
N LYS A 82 -5.81 18.88 -16.94
CA LYS A 82 -4.38 18.54 -17.01
C LYS A 82 -3.86 18.18 -15.62
N ALA A 83 -2.97 17.21 -15.54
CA ALA A 83 -2.32 16.82 -14.30
C ALA A 83 -1.66 18.03 -13.58
N SER A 84 -1.03 18.94 -14.35
CA SER A 84 -0.44 20.16 -13.80
C SER A 84 -1.44 21.10 -13.12
N ASP A 85 -2.66 21.19 -13.65
CA ASP A 85 -3.70 22.07 -13.11
C ASP A 85 -4.25 21.49 -11.80
N LEU A 86 -4.44 20.16 -11.76
CA LEU A 86 -4.84 19.45 -10.55
C LEU A 86 -3.78 19.58 -9.45
N GLN A 87 -2.51 19.40 -9.79
CA GLN A 87 -1.39 19.61 -8.84
C GLN A 87 -1.37 21.05 -8.29
N SER A 88 -1.59 22.04 -9.16
CA SER A 88 -1.63 23.45 -8.75
C SER A 88 -2.80 23.72 -7.79
N SER A 89 -3.97 23.14 -8.05
CA SER A 89 -5.14 23.20 -7.18
C SER A 89 -4.85 22.53 -5.83
N ALA A 90 -4.26 21.33 -5.84
CA ALA A 90 -3.91 20.59 -4.63
C ALA A 90 -2.94 21.35 -3.72
N VAL A 91 -1.93 22.01 -4.30
CA VAL A 91 -0.98 22.84 -3.53
C VAL A 91 -1.69 24.01 -2.86
N LYS A 92 -2.65 24.65 -3.54
CA LYS A 92 -3.46 25.72 -2.94
C LYS A 92 -4.33 25.19 -1.81
N CYS A 93 -5.00 24.03 -2.02
CA CYS A 93 -5.79 23.38 -0.98
C CYS A 93 -4.94 23.03 0.24
N ALA A 94 -3.76 22.44 0.05
CA ALA A 94 -2.85 22.08 1.12
C ALA A 94 -2.44 23.31 1.96
N LYS A 95 -2.14 24.41 1.29
CA LYS A 95 -1.79 25.68 1.94
C LYS A 95 -2.96 26.30 2.72
N GLU A 96 -4.16 26.33 2.14
CA GLU A 96 -5.34 26.92 2.75
C GLU A 96 -5.86 26.12 3.94
N LEU A 97 -5.68 24.80 3.88
CA LEU A 97 -6.00 23.88 4.98
C LEU A 97 -4.92 23.82 6.06
N ASP A 98 -3.78 24.49 5.86
CA ASP A 98 -2.62 24.49 6.76
C ASP A 98 -2.11 23.05 7.04
N LEU A 99 -1.98 22.25 5.96
CA LEU A 99 -1.46 20.88 6.08
C LEU A 99 -0.01 20.92 6.57
N SER A 100 0.34 19.91 7.36
CA SER A 100 1.73 19.67 7.76
C SER A 100 2.67 19.51 6.55
N GLU A 101 3.98 19.57 6.78
CA GLU A 101 4.97 19.27 5.74
C GLU A 101 4.75 17.84 5.18
N TRP A 102 4.47 16.89 6.06
CA TRP A 102 4.12 15.51 5.67
C TRP A 102 2.85 15.48 4.82
N GLY A 103 1.76 16.10 5.26
CA GLY A 103 0.49 16.14 4.53
C GLY A 103 0.64 16.76 3.14
N THR A 104 1.39 17.86 3.05
CA THR A 104 1.68 18.53 1.77
C THR A 104 2.50 17.63 0.84
N ALA A 105 3.54 16.96 1.35
CA ALA A 105 4.36 16.02 0.59
C ALA A 105 3.57 14.82 0.14
N PHE A 106 2.71 14.26 1.00
CA PHE A 106 1.82 13.15 0.69
C PHE A 106 0.86 13.49 -0.47
N VAL A 107 0.14 14.61 -0.40
CA VAL A 107 -0.77 15.06 -1.45
C VAL A 107 -0.05 15.14 -2.80
N LYS A 108 1.15 15.73 -2.82
CA LYS A 108 1.97 15.82 -4.03
C LYS A 108 2.35 14.44 -4.55
N SER A 109 2.85 13.56 -3.70
CA SER A 109 3.30 12.21 -4.08
C SER A 109 2.17 11.37 -4.65
N VAL A 110 0.96 11.44 -4.07
CA VAL A 110 -0.21 10.73 -4.59
C VAL A 110 -0.58 11.21 -6.00
N LEU A 111 -0.59 12.53 -6.24
CA LEU A 111 -0.89 13.09 -7.55
C LEU A 111 0.21 12.79 -8.59
N ASP A 112 1.48 12.78 -8.19
CA ASP A 112 2.59 12.37 -9.04
C ASP A 112 2.46 10.88 -9.43
N THR A 113 2.05 10.03 -8.49
CA THR A 113 1.78 8.61 -8.73
C THR A 113 0.66 8.42 -9.75
N LEU A 114 -0.49 9.09 -9.56
CA LEU A 114 -1.62 9.03 -10.48
C LEU A 114 -1.25 9.54 -11.88
N SER A 115 -0.61 10.70 -11.96
CA SER A 115 -0.22 11.30 -13.24
C SER A 115 0.79 10.43 -14.00
N SER A 116 1.72 9.80 -13.29
CA SER A 116 2.71 8.89 -13.88
C SER A 116 2.06 7.61 -14.41
N ALA A 117 1.09 7.05 -13.67
CA ALA A 117 0.35 5.86 -14.10
C ALA A 117 -0.48 6.15 -15.36
N GLU A 118 -1.25 7.24 -15.37
CA GLU A 118 -2.05 7.67 -16.51
C GLU A 118 -1.18 7.98 -17.74
N SER A 119 -0.05 8.67 -17.54
CA SER A 119 0.94 8.93 -18.58
C SER A 119 1.41 7.62 -19.23
N ARG A 120 1.71 6.63 -18.43
CA ARG A 120 2.17 5.32 -18.91
C ARG A 120 1.07 4.54 -19.64
N VAL A 121 -0.14 4.52 -19.09
CA VAL A 121 -1.29 3.81 -19.66
C VAL A 121 -1.70 4.41 -21.00
N HIS A 122 -1.71 5.74 -21.10
CA HIS A 122 -2.13 6.45 -22.31
C HIS A 122 -0.98 6.70 -23.32
N GLY A 123 0.28 6.45 -22.94
CA GLY A 123 1.44 6.69 -23.81
C GLY A 123 1.73 8.17 -24.08
N HIS A 124 1.29 9.07 -23.18
CA HIS A 124 1.54 10.50 -23.24
C HIS A 124 2.61 10.92 -22.24
N SER A 125 3.22 12.08 -22.43
CA SER A 125 4.10 12.64 -21.39
C SER A 125 3.28 13.08 -20.18
N VAL A 126 3.88 13.03 -18.97
CA VAL A 126 3.21 13.44 -17.73
C VAL A 126 2.69 14.89 -17.80
N LYS A 127 3.35 15.76 -18.56
CA LYS A 127 2.94 17.16 -18.74
C LYS A 127 1.71 17.34 -19.63
N GLU A 128 1.47 16.39 -20.52
CA GLU A 128 0.39 16.44 -21.52
C GLU A 128 -0.79 15.54 -21.17
N VAL A 129 -0.63 14.68 -20.15
CA VAL A 129 -1.69 13.76 -19.76
C VAL A 129 -2.89 14.54 -19.20
N GLU A 130 -4.05 14.25 -19.76
CA GLU A 130 -5.34 14.73 -19.30
C GLU A 130 -5.98 13.67 -18.40
N LEU A 131 -6.28 14.07 -17.18
CA LEU A 131 -6.98 13.24 -16.21
C LEU A 131 -8.48 13.39 -16.46
N HIS A 132 -9.17 12.30 -16.74
CA HIS A 132 -10.62 12.28 -16.93
C HIS A 132 -11.33 12.26 -15.57
N GLU A 133 -11.70 11.08 -15.08
CA GLU A 133 -12.33 10.96 -13.74
C GLU A 133 -11.36 11.29 -12.61
N LEU A 134 -10.07 10.93 -12.74
CA LEU A 134 -9.04 11.27 -11.76
C LEU A 134 -8.74 12.78 -11.65
N GLY A 135 -9.31 13.59 -12.53
CA GLY A 135 -9.26 15.06 -12.45
C GLY A 135 -10.45 15.70 -11.73
N SER A 136 -11.34 14.91 -11.13
CA SER A 136 -12.57 15.39 -10.46
C SER A 136 -12.33 15.96 -9.07
N ALA A 137 -13.32 16.70 -8.56
CA ALA A 137 -13.34 17.17 -7.18
C ALA A 137 -13.32 16.01 -6.17
N ASP A 138 -13.97 14.88 -6.50
CA ASP A 138 -13.99 13.67 -5.71
C ASP A 138 -12.57 13.17 -5.42
N THR A 139 -11.76 12.98 -6.46
CA THR A 139 -10.35 12.59 -6.31
C THR A 139 -9.55 13.55 -5.44
N LEU A 140 -9.76 14.86 -5.62
CA LEU A 140 -9.02 15.84 -4.85
C LEU A 140 -9.47 15.89 -3.39
N VAL A 141 -10.77 15.72 -3.10
CA VAL A 141 -11.31 15.57 -1.75
C VAL A 141 -10.73 14.31 -1.08
N ASP A 142 -10.68 13.20 -1.78
CA ASP A 142 -10.12 11.95 -1.25
C ASP A 142 -8.65 12.10 -0.83
N ILE A 143 -7.83 12.71 -1.69
CA ILE A 143 -6.39 12.85 -1.43
C ILE A 143 -6.11 13.88 -0.34
N VAL A 144 -6.67 15.09 -0.49
CA VAL A 144 -6.46 16.19 0.45
C VAL A 144 -7.14 15.90 1.80
N GLY A 145 -8.33 15.29 1.75
CA GLY A 145 -9.07 14.88 2.94
C GLY A 145 -8.34 13.80 3.74
N THR A 146 -7.71 12.84 3.06
CA THR A 146 -6.87 11.83 3.73
C THR A 146 -5.71 12.48 4.47
N ALA A 147 -5.00 13.43 3.84
CA ALA A 147 -3.91 14.17 4.48
C ALA A 147 -4.41 14.98 5.68
N TYR A 148 -5.51 15.73 5.49
CA TYR A 148 -6.07 16.60 6.51
C TYR A 148 -6.55 15.82 7.74
N LEU A 149 -7.26 14.71 7.55
CA LEU A 149 -7.70 13.85 8.64
C LEU A 149 -6.54 13.12 9.32
N ALA A 150 -5.51 12.74 8.58
CA ALA A 150 -4.31 12.15 9.16
C ALA A 150 -3.55 13.16 10.05
N ASP A 151 -3.47 14.42 9.63
CA ASP A 151 -2.90 15.51 10.43
C ASP A 151 -3.77 15.78 11.68
N GLU A 152 -5.11 15.85 11.55
CA GLU A 152 -6.06 16.02 12.66
C GLU A 152 -5.93 14.91 13.71
N LEU A 153 -5.69 13.67 13.29
CA LEU A 153 -5.51 12.51 14.14
C LEU A 153 -4.06 12.35 14.65
N GLU A 154 -3.18 13.32 14.34
CA GLU A 154 -1.75 13.29 14.70
C GLU A 154 -1.03 12.04 14.17
N LEU A 155 -1.36 11.62 12.94
CA LEU A 155 -0.79 10.45 12.28
C LEU A 155 0.35 10.79 11.31
N SER A 156 0.66 12.07 11.10
CA SER A 156 1.76 12.54 10.24
C SER A 156 3.14 12.04 10.66
N GLY A 157 3.33 11.75 11.96
CA GLY A 157 4.56 11.15 12.51
C GLY A 157 4.50 9.64 12.70
N ALA A 158 3.39 8.99 12.37
CA ALA A 158 3.23 7.54 12.48
C ALA A 158 3.93 6.82 11.33
N ARG A 159 4.33 5.56 11.58
CA ARG A 159 4.75 4.66 10.50
C ARG A 159 3.53 3.93 9.96
N TRP A 160 3.41 3.87 8.64
CA TRP A 160 2.29 3.22 7.96
C TRP A 160 2.75 1.94 7.27
N TRP A 161 1.98 0.87 7.42
CA TRP A 161 2.16 -0.41 6.75
C TRP A 161 0.89 -0.79 6.03
N CYS A 162 1.05 -1.42 4.88
CA CYS A 162 -0.06 -1.98 4.13
C CYS A 162 0.29 -3.41 3.70
N GLY A 163 -0.63 -4.34 3.94
CA GLY A 163 -0.57 -5.67 3.36
C GLY A 163 -0.79 -5.64 1.84
N PRO A 164 -0.82 -6.81 1.20
CA PRO A 164 -1.20 -6.90 -0.20
C PRO A 164 -2.57 -6.25 -0.44
N VAL A 165 -2.70 -5.47 -1.51
CA VAL A 165 -3.98 -4.84 -1.85
C VAL A 165 -4.86 -5.83 -2.62
N GLY A 166 -6.10 -6.00 -2.18
CA GLY A 166 -7.09 -6.83 -2.85
C GLY A 166 -7.53 -6.22 -4.18
N VAL A 167 -7.45 -6.99 -5.26
CA VAL A 167 -7.96 -6.58 -6.56
C VAL A 167 -9.01 -7.57 -7.03
N GLY A 168 -10.05 -7.05 -7.67
CA GLY A 168 -11.09 -7.87 -8.24
C GLY A 168 -10.71 -8.44 -9.61
N THR A 169 -11.63 -9.17 -10.17
CA THR A 169 -11.57 -9.74 -11.52
C THR A 169 -12.73 -9.23 -12.38
N GLY A 170 -12.86 -9.75 -13.59
CA GLY A 170 -13.88 -9.32 -14.52
C GLY A 170 -13.54 -7.99 -15.20
N VAL A 171 -14.54 -7.16 -15.39
CA VAL A 171 -14.40 -5.90 -16.13
C VAL A 171 -15.05 -4.75 -15.37
N THR A 172 -14.55 -3.53 -15.60
CA THR A 172 -15.17 -2.29 -15.17
C THR A 172 -15.52 -1.45 -16.40
N GLU A 173 -16.61 -0.73 -16.34
CA GLU A 173 -17.00 0.21 -17.40
C GLU A 173 -16.58 1.62 -17.01
N PHE A 174 -15.90 2.29 -17.94
CA PHE A 174 -15.38 3.61 -17.74
C PHE A 174 -15.45 4.43 -19.04
N SER A 175 -16.04 5.63 -18.99
CA SER A 175 -16.19 6.51 -20.16
C SER A 175 -16.76 5.79 -21.39
N GLY A 176 -17.73 4.89 -21.20
CA GLY A 176 -18.36 4.12 -22.27
C GLY A 176 -17.48 3.02 -22.89
N ARG A 177 -16.39 2.65 -22.21
CA ARG A 177 -15.51 1.55 -22.59
C ARG A 177 -15.35 0.57 -21.44
N THR A 178 -15.08 -0.67 -21.79
CA THR A 178 -14.86 -1.78 -20.84
C THR A 178 -13.39 -2.05 -20.68
N TYR A 179 -12.91 -2.14 -19.45
CA TYR A 179 -11.53 -2.42 -19.09
C TYR A 179 -11.44 -3.63 -18.16
N PRO A 180 -10.34 -4.40 -18.22
CA PRO A 180 -10.15 -5.50 -17.29
C PRO A 180 -9.86 -5.00 -15.87
N ASN A 181 -10.30 -5.74 -14.85
CA ASN A 181 -9.91 -5.54 -13.47
C ASN A 181 -8.65 -6.37 -13.12
N PRO A 182 -7.68 -5.80 -12.36
CA PRO A 182 -7.67 -4.39 -11.94
C PRO A 182 -7.54 -3.43 -13.12
N ALA A 183 -8.10 -2.21 -12.99
CA ALA A 183 -8.00 -1.17 -14.01
C ALA A 183 -6.52 -0.92 -14.38
N PRO A 184 -6.21 -0.59 -15.65
CA PRO A 184 -4.82 -0.43 -16.11
C PRO A 184 -3.99 0.53 -15.25
N ALA A 185 -4.57 1.63 -14.78
CA ALA A 185 -3.90 2.58 -13.90
C ALA A 185 -3.56 1.94 -12.53
N VAL A 186 -4.46 1.13 -11.95
CA VAL A 186 -4.18 0.39 -10.70
C VAL A 186 -3.02 -0.57 -10.89
N ALA A 187 -3.04 -1.37 -11.97
CA ALA A 187 -1.98 -2.32 -12.28
C ALA A 187 -0.62 -1.61 -12.42
N GLU A 188 -0.59 -0.44 -13.09
CA GLU A 188 0.63 0.34 -13.29
C GLU A 188 1.13 0.98 -11.99
N ILE A 189 0.25 1.49 -11.12
CA ILE A 189 0.62 2.01 -9.80
C ILE A 189 1.28 0.92 -8.97
N LEU A 190 0.64 -0.25 -8.85
CA LEU A 190 1.17 -1.36 -8.05
C LEU A 190 2.49 -1.88 -8.62
N ARG A 191 2.61 -2.00 -9.96
CA ARG A 191 3.85 -2.41 -10.63
C ARG A 191 5.00 -1.45 -10.37
N SER A 192 4.78 -0.14 -10.53
CA SER A 192 5.83 0.88 -10.39
C SER A 192 6.36 1.00 -8.97
N HIS A 193 5.51 0.77 -7.98
CA HIS A 193 5.89 0.76 -6.56
C HIS A 193 6.29 -0.63 -6.04
N LYS A 194 6.33 -1.66 -6.92
CA LYS A 194 6.59 -3.06 -6.52
C LYS A 194 5.69 -3.50 -5.37
N PHE A 195 4.43 -3.04 -5.40
CA PHE A 195 3.49 -3.25 -4.33
C PHE A 195 2.71 -4.55 -4.55
N PRO A 196 2.65 -5.48 -3.56
CA PRO A 196 1.98 -6.75 -3.73
C PRO A 196 0.47 -6.59 -3.85
N MET A 197 -0.13 -7.36 -4.74
CA MET A 197 -1.58 -7.44 -4.91
C MET A 197 -2.07 -8.87 -4.67
N LYS A 198 -3.31 -8.98 -4.19
CA LYS A 198 -4.02 -10.25 -4.01
C LYS A 198 -5.24 -10.27 -4.91
N THR A 199 -5.25 -11.14 -5.90
CA THR A 199 -6.41 -11.31 -6.78
C THR A 199 -7.51 -12.11 -6.07
N SER A 200 -8.75 -11.66 -6.20
CA SER A 200 -9.95 -12.34 -5.73
C SER A 200 -10.86 -12.72 -6.90
N ASN A 201 -11.81 -13.61 -6.66
CA ASN A 201 -12.81 -14.00 -7.68
C ASN A 201 -13.99 -13.04 -7.78
N ILE A 202 -13.96 -11.92 -7.04
CA ILE A 202 -15.02 -10.93 -7.03
C ILE A 202 -14.99 -10.15 -8.34
N GLN A 203 -16.09 -10.20 -9.10
CA GLN A 203 -16.22 -9.49 -10.38
C GLN A 203 -16.64 -8.02 -10.15
N PHE A 204 -15.76 -7.28 -9.52
CA PHE A 204 -15.95 -5.87 -9.19
C PHE A 204 -14.61 -5.15 -9.05
N GLU A 205 -14.57 -3.83 -9.31
CA GLU A 205 -13.41 -2.99 -9.05
C GLU A 205 -13.26 -2.77 -7.54
N LEU A 206 -12.46 -3.61 -6.87
CA LEU A 206 -12.22 -3.53 -5.44
C LEU A 206 -11.26 -2.40 -5.07
N THR A 207 -10.30 -2.14 -5.96
CA THR A 207 -9.29 -1.09 -5.78
C THR A 207 -9.36 -0.11 -6.94
N THR A 208 -9.60 1.16 -6.60
CA THR A 208 -9.57 2.29 -7.55
C THR A 208 -8.16 2.84 -7.71
N PRO A 209 -7.86 3.56 -8.81
CA PRO A 209 -6.57 4.23 -8.98
C PRO A 209 -6.23 5.18 -7.82
N THR A 210 -7.21 5.97 -7.35
CA THR A 210 -7.03 6.87 -6.19
C THR A 210 -6.68 6.10 -4.93
N GLY A 211 -7.42 5.01 -4.65
CA GLY A 211 -7.16 4.16 -3.48
C GLY A 211 -5.80 3.48 -3.53
N ALA A 212 -5.39 2.97 -4.70
CA ALA A 212 -4.07 2.39 -4.89
C ALA A 212 -2.97 3.43 -4.65
N ALA A 213 -3.11 4.64 -5.23
CA ALA A 213 -2.14 5.72 -5.06
C ALA A 213 -2.02 6.19 -3.60
N ILE A 214 -3.14 6.29 -2.88
CA ILE A 214 -3.14 6.60 -1.44
C ILE A 214 -2.41 5.48 -0.67
N ALA A 215 -2.75 4.21 -0.90
CA ALA A 215 -2.18 3.07 -0.20
C ALA A 215 -0.65 2.99 -0.35
N VAL A 216 -0.13 3.10 -1.58
CA VAL A 216 1.31 2.98 -1.85
C VAL A 216 2.11 4.15 -1.28
N ASN A 217 1.52 5.35 -1.21
CA ASN A 217 2.19 6.54 -0.67
C ASN A 217 2.08 6.64 0.87
N LEU A 218 1.05 6.07 1.50
CA LEU A 218 0.98 5.94 2.95
C LEU A 218 1.96 4.87 3.47
N ALA A 219 2.06 3.73 2.79
CA ALA A 219 2.85 2.59 3.24
C ALA A 219 4.37 2.78 3.09
N ASP A 220 4.85 3.93 2.67
CA ASP A 220 6.28 4.28 2.53
C ASP A 220 7.11 3.16 1.84
N GLY A 221 6.52 2.52 0.83
CA GLY A 221 7.15 1.47 0.04
C GLY A 221 7.40 0.13 0.77
N LYS A 222 6.96 -0.02 2.01
CA LYS A 222 7.11 -1.26 2.82
C LYS A 222 5.85 -2.11 2.73
N ALA A 223 5.57 -2.61 1.55
CA ALA A 223 4.46 -3.52 1.35
C ALA A 223 4.83 -4.97 1.72
N GLY A 224 3.93 -5.64 2.43
CA GLY A 224 4.00 -7.09 2.67
C GLY A 224 4.42 -7.51 4.07
N GLU A 225 5.30 -6.81 4.76
CA GLU A 225 5.69 -7.12 6.13
C GLU A 225 4.91 -6.26 7.13
N ILE A 226 3.87 -6.85 7.71
CA ILE A 226 3.09 -6.18 8.75
C ILE A 226 3.77 -6.45 10.10
N PRO A 227 4.17 -5.41 10.84
CA PRO A 227 4.81 -5.59 12.13
C PRO A 227 3.83 -6.10 13.19
N ILE A 228 4.36 -6.64 14.27
CA ILE A 228 3.57 -6.96 15.46
C ILE A 228 3.26 -5.64 16.18
N ILE A 229 1.98 -5.35 16.37
CA ILE A 229 1.52 -4.18 17.11
C ILE A 229 0.57 -4.55 18.24
N THR A 230 0.52 -3.72 19.26
CA THR A 230 -0.59 -3.71 20.22
C THR A 230 -1.63 -2.70 19.74
N PRO A 231 -2.83 -3.13 19.27
CA PRO A 231 -3.83 -2.22 18.72
C PRO A 231 -4.50 -1.38 19.81
N HIS A 232 -4.72 -0.10 19.52
CA HIS A 232 -5.41 0.84 20.40
C HIS A 232 -6.73 1.34 19.81
N LYS A 233 -6.78 1.56 18.50
CA LYS A 233 -7.98 2.02 17.79
C LYS A 233 -8.09 1.30 16.45
N ILE A 234 -9.33 1.05 16.04
CA ILE A 234 -9.65 0.46 14.74
C ILE A 234 -10.75 1.31 14.12
N GLY A 235 -10.60 1.62 12.82
CA GLY A 235 -11.60 2.33 12.04
C GLY A 235 -11.90 1.59 10.75
N TYR A 236 -13.17 1.61 10.34
CA TYR A 236 -13.69 0.94 9.16
C TYR A 236 -14.29 1.95 8.19
N GLY A 237 -13.75 1.99 6.98
CA GLY A 237 -14.32 2.76 5.87
C GLY A 237 -15.06 1.85 4.89
N ALA A 238 -16.31 2.17 4.61
CA ALA A 238 -17.17 1.40 3.72
C ALA A 238 -17.03 1.85 2.27
N GLY A 239 -16.96 0.90 1.34
CA GLY A 239 -17.14 1.20 -0.07
C GLY A 239 -18.62 1.43 -0.42
N ALA A 240 -18.87 2.16 -1.51
CA ALA A 240 -20.21 2.56 -1.94
C ALA A 240 -21.14 1.36 -2.18
N LYS A 241 -20.68 0.30 -2.83
CA LYS A 241 -21.47 -0.91 -3.08
C LYS A 241 -21.45 -1.87 -1.90
N ASN A 242 -22.60 -2.44 -1.59
CA ASN A 242 -22.70 -3.65 -0.79
C ASN A 242 -22.44 -4.85 -1.69
N LEU A 243 -21.50 -5.71 -1.29
CA LEU A 243 -21.14 -6.94 -1.99
C LEU A 243 -21.64 -8.11 -1.16
N ASP A 244 -22.25 -9.09 -1.79
CA ASP A 244 -22.82 -10.23 -1.09
C ASP A 244 -21.74 -11.21 -0.60
N GLU A 245 -20.62 -11.28 -1.33
CA GLU A 245 -19.56 -12.26 -1.08
C GLU A 245 -18.56 -11.81 -0.01
N ILE A 246 -18.39 -10.50 0.17
CA ILE A 246 -17.42 -9.93 1.12
C ILE A 246 -17.92 -8.63 1.75
N ALA A 247 -17.49 -8.34 2.96
CA ALA A 247 -17.65 -7.02 3.55
C ALA A 247 -16.79 -6.01 2.79
N ASN A 248 -17.43 -5.10 2.04
CA ASN A 248 -16.74 -4.06 1.26
C ASN A 248 -16.26 -2.93 2.16
N ILE A 249 -15.19 -3.18 2.91
CA ILE A 249 -14.60 -2.26 3.90
C ILE A 249 -13.08 -2.22 3.80
N LEU A 250 -12.49 -1.08 4.13
CA LEU A 250 -11.07 -0.94 4.44
C LEU A 250 -10.94 -0.74 5.95
N ARG A 251 -9.96 -1.40 6.57
CA ARG A 251 -9.68 -1.27 7.99
C ARG A 251 -8.35 -0.55 8.21
N LEU A 252 -8.36 0.47 9.05
CA LEU A 252 -7.17 1.09 9.61
C LEU A 252 -7.05 0.71 11.08
N THR A 253 -5.86 0.27 11.49
CA THR A 253 -5.56 -0.08 12.88
C THR A 253 -4.43 0.79 13.38
N ILE A 254 -4.67 1.60 14.42
CA ILE A 254 -3.64 2.36 15.12
C ILE A 254 -3.18 1.57 16.33
N GLY A 255 -1.88 1.44 16.49
CA GLY A 255 -1.28 0.74 17.63
C GLY A 255 0.13 1.20 17.94
N GLU A 256 0.73 0.56 18.92
CA GLU A 256 2.14 0.70 19.24
C GLU A 256 2.89 -0.53 18.72
N LEU A 257 4.09 -0.30 18.16
CA LEU A 257 4.98 -1.38 17.77
C LEU A 257 5.32 -2.23 19.02
N SER A 258 5.00 -3.52 18.95
CA SER A 258 5.34 -4.48 20.00
C SER A 258 6.74 -4.99 19.76
N GLY A 259 7.69 -4.54 20.58
CA GLY A 259 9.09 -4.98 20.53
C GLY A 259 10.04 -3.80 20.53
N THR A 260 11.21 -4.03 21.08
CA THR A 260 12.36 -3.14 20.92
C THR A 260 12.69 -3.05 19.44
N ASP A 261 13.05 -1.87 18.98
CA ASP A 261 13.49 -1.56 17.60
C ASP A 261 14.88 -2.24 17.37
N HIS A 262 14.92 -3.56 17.56
CA HIS A 262 16.04 -4.36 17.09
C HIS A 262 15.83 -4.48 15.58
N ALA A 263 16.77 -3.95 14.82
CA ALA A 263 16.85 -4.25 13.40
C ALA A 263 16.81 -5.78 13.27
N HIS A 264 15.68 -6.31 12.80
CA HIS A 264 15.57 -7.72 12.47
C HIS A 264 16.37 -7.92 11.20
N ASP A 265 17.54 -8.57 11.35
CA ASP A 265 18.28 -9.07 10.20
C ASP A 265 17.76 -10.50 9.94
N GLU A 266 17.19 -10.72 8.75
CA GLU A 266 16.71 -12.04 8.34
C GLU A 266 17.82 -12.74 7.59
N VAL A 267 18.21 -13.89 8.09
CA VAL A 267 19.17 -14.76 7.42
C VAL A 267 18.52 -16.10 7.09
N VAL A 268 18.92 -16.70 6.00
CA VAL A 268 18.56 -18.07 5.62
C VAL A 268 19.67 -19.00 6.03
N VAL A 269 19.33 -20.11 6.66
CA VAL A 269 20.26 -21.19 6.96
C VAL A 269 19.95 -22.35 6.01
N LEU A 270 20.92 -22.73 5.17
CA LEU A 270 20.86 -23.89 4.31
C LEU A 270 21.65 -25.02 4.95
N GLU A 271 21.06 -26.20 5.07
CA GLU A 271 21.70 -27.34 5.71
C GLU A 271 21.65 -28.58 4.82
N THR A 272 22.75 -29.29 4.75
CA THR A 272 22.82 -30.60 4.09
C THR A 272 23.73 -31.56 4.86
N ASN A 273 23.35 -32.87 4.84
CA ASN A 273 24.10 -33.94 5.46
C ASN A 273 24.86 -34.74 4.39
N LEU A 274 26.14 -34.97 4.62
CA LEU A 274 27.04 -35.70 3.73
C LEU A 274 27.68 -36.88 4.46
N ASP A 275 27.57 -38.12 3.92
CA ASP A 275 28.17 -39.34 4.49
C ASP A 275 29.14 -40.08 3.53
N ASP A 276 29.30 -39.56 2.31
CA ASP A 276 30.09 -40.20 1.25
C ASP A 276 31.03 -39.23 0.50
N VAL A 277 31.26 -38.03 1.06
CA VAL A 277 32.11 -36.99 0.46
C VAL A 277 33.45 -36.83 1.25
N SER A 278 34.57 -36.74 0.53
CA SER A 278 35.87 -36.54 1.16
C SER A 278 36.02 -35.14 1.75
N GLY A 279 36.80 -35.00 2.81
CA GLY A 279 37.08 -33.69 3.44
C GLY A 279 37.69 -32.66 2.49
N GLU A 280 38.44 -33.13 1.46
CA GLU A 280 39.01 -32.25 0.44
C GLU A 280 37.91 -31.60 -0.45
N VAL A 281 36.91 -32.38 -0.85
CA VAL A 281 35.76 -31.86 -1.60
C VAL A 281 34.94 -30.90 -0.76
N ILE A 282 34.74 -31.23 0.53
CA ILE A 282 34.00 -30.36 1.46
C ILE A 282 34.77 -29.02 1.64
N GLY A 283 36.09 -29.07 1.81
CA GLY A 283 36.91 -27.85 1.92
C GLY A 283 36.76 -26.94 0.69
N ARG A 284 36.75 -27.52 -0.51
CA ARG A 284 36.58 -26.80 -1.75
C ARG A 284 35.15 -26.23 -1.89
N ALA A 285 34.11 -26.96 -1.44
CA ALA A 285 32.74 -26.49 -1.40
C ALA A 285 32.60 -25.26 -0.47
N VAL A 286 33.25 -25.28 0.70
CA VAL A 286 33.26 -24.14 1.62
C VAL A 286 33.86 -22.89 0.96
N GLU A 287 34.99 -23.03 0.26
CA GLU A 287 35.63 -21.91 -0.45
C GLU A 287 34.68 -21.33 -1.52
N ARG A 288 34.07 -22.20 -2.34
CA ARG A 288 33.11 -21.77 -3.38
C ARG A 288 31.88 -21.07 -2.80
N LEU A 289 31.34 -21.57 -1.70
CA LEU A 289 30.16 -20.96 -1.04
C LEU A 289 30.51 -19.58 -0.45
N MET A 290 31.68 -19.43 0.16
CA MET A 290 32.14 -18.14 0.68
C MET A 290 32.38 -17.15 -0.46
N GLU A 291 33.03 -17.58 -1.56
CA GLU A 291 33.23 -16.74 -2.76
C GLU A 291 31.90 -16.32 -3.42
N ALA A 292 30.89 -17.20 -3.41
CA ALA A 292 29.53 -16.90 -3.90
C ALA A 292 28.75 -15.97 -2.96
N GLY A 293 29.29 -15.63 -1.79
CA GLY A 293 28.77 -14.62 -0.88
C GLY A 293 27.92 -15.17 0.25
N ALA A 294 28.18 -16.39 0.70
CA ALA A 294 27.71 -16.85 2.01
C ALA A 294 28.26 -15.95 3.12
N ARG A 295 27.45 -15.68 4.14
CA ARG A 295 27.91 -14.92 5.34
C ARG A 295 28.81 -15.77 6.22
N ASP A 296 28.50 -17.05 6.33
CA ASP A 296 29.27 -18.03 7.07
C ASP A 296 28.98 -19.45 6.56
N VAL A 297 29.97 -20.34 6.69
CA VAL A 297 29.85 -21.76 6.40
C VAL A 297 30.49 -22.56 7.52
N SER A 298 29.71 -23.40 8.16
CA SER A 298 30.20 -24.25 9.24
C SER A 298 30.02 -25.74 8.93
N ILE A 299 30.89 -26.57 9.48
CA ILE A 299 30.84 -28.02 9.32
C ILE A 299 30.80 -28.65 10.71
N THR A 300 29.77 -29.48 10.92
CA THR A 300 29.58 -30.21 12.18
C THR A 300 29.63 -31.70 11.94
N PRO A 301 30.51 -32.47 12.60
CA PRO A 301 30.50 -33.92 12.56
C PRO A 301 29.22 -34.48 13.14
N VAL A 302 28.60 -35.42 12.44
CA VAL A 302 27.35 -36.05 12.84
C VAL A 302 27.40 -37.56 12.66
N PHE A 303 26.58 -38.28 13.42
CA PHE A 303 26.32 -39.69 13.16
C PHE A 303 24.96 -39.83 12.44
N MET A 304 24.99 -40.44 11.28
CA MET A 304 23.82 -40.62 10.42
C MET A 304 23.25 -42.05 10.60
N LYS A 305 22.20 -42.36 9.84
CA LYS A 305 21.55 -43.70 9.82
C LYS A 305 22.58 -44.78 9.64
N LYS A 306 22.38 -45.92 10.28
CA LYS A 306 23.26 -47.08 10.30
C LYS A 306 24.62 -46.80 10.96
N ASN A 307 24.69 -45.86 11.90
CA ASN A 307 25.93 -45.43 12.62
C ASN A 307 27.08 -45.00 11.72
N ARG A 308 26.79 -44.42 10.56
CA ARG A 308 27.82 -43.90 9.67
C ARG A 308 28.25 -42.50 10.15
N PRO A 309 29.55 -42.25 10.23
CA PRO A 309 30.00 -40.89 10.43
C PRO A 309 29.69 -40.05 9.19
N GLY A 310 29.23 -38.85 9.38
CA GLY A 310 28.95 -37.88 8.33
C GLY A 310 29.22 -36.47 8.77
N GLN A 311 28.96 -35.53 7.95
CA GLN A 311 29.12 -34.11 8.22
C GLN A 311 27.86 -33.33 7.85
N LEU A 312 27.46 -32.42 8.71
CA LEU A 312 26.44 -31.43 8.45
C LEU A 312 27.12 -30.15 7.98
N ILE A 313 26.81 -29.67 6.78
CA ILE A 313 27.22 -28.34 6.32
C ILE A 313 26.05 -27.41 6.58
N SER A 314 26.29 -26.30 7.29
CA SER A 314 25.33 -25.21 7.52
C SER A 314 25.89 -23.94 6.89
N VAL A 315 25.10 -23.31 6.02
CA VAL A 315 25.46 -22.08 5.30
C VAL A 315 24.51 -20.96 5.72
N ILE A 316 25.04 -19.87 6.25
CA ILE A 316 24.28 -18.67 6.58
C ILE A 316 24.34 -17.71 5.38
N SER A 317 23.20 -17.27 4.92
CA SER A 317 23.06 -16.44 3.72
C SER A 317 22.06 -15.33 3.87
N ASP A 318 22.25 -14.27 3.08
CA ASP A 318 21.18 -13.32 2.79
C ASP A 318 20.08 -13.99 1.97
N LYS A 319 18.81 -13.61 2.20
CA LYS A 319 17.66 -14.16 1.47
C LYS A 319 17.79 -14.05 -0.06
N THR A 320 18.40 -12.97 -0.54
CA THR A 320 18.60 -12.73 -1.97
C THR A 320 19.60 -13.66 -2.64
N LYS A 321 20.49 -14.30 -1.86
CA LYS A 321 21.55 -15.22 -2.35
C LYS A 321 21.23 -16.68 -2.04
N SER A 322 20.23 -16.96 -1.24
CA SER A 322 19.98 -18.31 -0.71
C SER A 322 19.68 -19.34 -1.81
N GLU A 323 18.97 -18.97 -2.86
CA GLU A 323 18.65 -19.87 -3.96
C GLU A 323 19.89 -20.28 -4.75
N HIS A 324 20.75 -19.33 -5.08
CA HIS A 324 22.03 -19.59 -5.76
C HIS A 324 22.99 -20.44 -4.91
N LEU A 325 23.06 -20.17 -3.60
CA LEU A 325 23.90 -20.96 -2.68
C LEU A 325 23.35 -22.37 -2.48
N ALA A 326 22.02 -22.56 -2.50
CA ALA A 326 21.40 -23.88 -2.46
C ALA A 326 21.73 -24.70 -3.72
N GLU A 327 21.74 -24.08 -4.89
CA GLU A 327 22.17 -24.73 -6.14
C GLU A 327 23.61 -25.19 -6.06
N LEU A 328 24.53 -24.34 -5.56
CA LEU A 328 25.94 -24.69 -5.38
C LEU A 328 26.18 -25.84 -4.37
N LEU A 329 25.31 -25.99 -3.38
CA LEU A 329 25.34 -27.11 -2.43
C LEU A 329 24.90 -28.43 -3.06
N MET A 330 24.13 -28.41 -4.15
CA MET A 330 23.63 -29.60 -4.84
C MET A 330 24.55 -30.09 -5.97
N GLU A 331 25.53 -29.29 -6.40
CA GLU A 331 26.58 -29.65 -7.38
C GLU A 331 27.70 -30.48 -6.76
#